data_ff551f0db2fdcf8f2ffe14098dee894a
#
_entry.id   ff551f0db2fdcf8f2ffe14098dee894a
#
_cell.length_a   1.000
_cell.length_b   1.000
_cell.length_c   1.000
_cell.angle_alpha   90.00
_cell.angle_beta   90.00
_cell.angle_gamma   90.00
#
_symmetry.space_group_name_H-M   'P 1'
#
loop_
_entity.id
_entity.type
_entity.pdbx_description
1 polymer ?
#
loop_
_entity_poly.entity_id
_entity_poly.type
_entity_poly.pdbx_seq_one_letter_code
_entity_poly.pdbx_strand_id
1 'polypeptide(L)'
;MIRRTLPILAALALVLPFACGPAFSAGAPAPLKVGVAGGVDEQIWEVVTQVAKKDGLDVEAIVISGTASPNEALNNGDLNANSFQHIPYLRDQVKSRGYKIVAAGDTYISPIGFYSKKYKSLESLPVGATISIPADPSNQTRALVILRDHKLITLRDGFDPYTGTASLQDVRSNPRKLNFVEAAPLVQARSLPDVDAAAIVNNVASEAGLYATRDGIAVEQREHNPYVNIIAVREQDRNAPWVPKLVKAYQSEEVRHFIQTHFNGSVIPAF
;
A
#
# COMPACT_ATOMS: atom_id res chain seq x y z
N MET A 1 -55.93 -42.54 80.11
CA MET A 1 -55.64 -42.99 78.70
C MET A 1 -55.38 -41.79 77.85
N ILE A 2 -54.10 -41.58 77.52
CA ILE A 2 -53.60 -40.40 76.79
C ILE A 2 -53.22 -40.88 75.39
N ARG A 3 -53.96 -40.47 74.38
CA ARG A 3 -53.61 -40.70 72.96
C ARG A 3 -52.70 -39.58 72.48
N ARG A 4 -51.45 -39.97 72.16
CA ARG A 4 -50.45 -39.08 71.50
C ARG A 4 -50.66 -39.15 69.97
N THR A 5 -50.98 -38.04 69.37
CA THR A 5 -51.01 -37.84 67.94
C THR A 5 -49.66 -37.29 67.48
N LEU A 6 -48.96 -37.98 66.55
CA LEU A 6 -47.78 -37.49 65.88
C LEU A 6 -48.17 -36.57 64.68
N PRO A 7 -47.48 -35.45 64.44
CA PRO A 7 -47.70 -34.71 63.24
C PRO A 7 -46.74 -35.24 62.09
N ILE A 8 -47.35 -35.46 60.94
CA ILE A 8 -46.63 -35.79 59.69
C ILE A 8 -46.07 -34.50 59.13
N LEU A 9 -44.73 -34.41 59.07
CA LEU A 9 -44.02 -33.35 58.32
C LEU A 9 -44.08 -33.70 56.82
N ALA A 10 -44.78 -32.93 56.01
CA ALA A 10 -44.71 -32.97 54.56
C ALA A 10 -43.49 -32.14 54.09
N ALA A 11 -42.50 -32.79 53.54
CA ALA A 11 -41.37 -32.15 52.91
C ALA A 11 -41.76 -31.65 51.50
N LEU A 12 -41.86 -30.33 51.32
CA LEU A 12 -42.14 -29.69 50.04
C LEU A 12 -40.84 -29.59 49.28
N ALA A 13 -40.60 -30.43 48.27
CA ALA A 13 -39.43 -30.34 47.37
C ALA A 13 -39.63 -29.18 46.37
N LEU A 14 -38.89 -28.13 46.57
CA LEU A 14 -38.82 -26.95 45.65
C LEU A 14 -38.04 -27.33 44.40
N VAL A 15 -38.69 -27.65 43.30
CA VAL A 15 -38.07 -27.84 41.98
C VAL A 15 -37.82 -26.46 41.37
N LEU A 16 -36.59 -25.98 41.42
CA LEU A 16 -36.14 -24.77 40.68
C LEU A 16 -36.06 -25.10 39.18
N PRO A 17 -36.74 -24.37 38.29
CA PRO A 17 -36.53 -24.52 36.85
C PRO A 17 -35.15 -23.96 36.50
N PHE A 18 -34.30 -24.81 35.97
CA PHE A 18 -33.05 -24.40 35.31
C PHE A 18 -33.43 -23.60 34.05
N ALA A 19 -33.41 -22.27 34.13
CA ALA A 19 -33.56 -21.41 32.98
C ALA A 19 -32.31 -21.54 32.12
N CYS A 20 -32.39 -22.39 31.08
CA CYS A 20 -31.41 -22.44 30.01
C CYS A 20 -31.57 -21.12 29.20
N GLY A 21 -30.80 -20.08 29.57
CA GLY A 21 -30.74 -18.85 28.81
C GLY A 21 -30.21 -19.15 27.40
N PRO A 22 -30.67 -18.44 26.35
CA PRO A 22 -30.11 -18.62 25.02
C PRO A 22 -28.62 -18.33 25.09
N ALA A 23 -27.80 -19.31 24.72
CA ALA A 23 -26.37 -19.09 24.47
C ALA A 23 -26.25 -18.06 23.30
N PHE A 24 -25.91 -16.82 23.63
CA PHE A 24 -25.50 -15.87 22.63
C PHE A 24 -24.28 -16.48 21.92
N SER A 25 -24.50 -17.01 20.73
CA SER A 25 -23.40 -17.35 19.81
C SER A 25 -22.65 -16.06 19.58
N ALA A 26 -21.47 -15.95 20.17
CA ALA A 26 -20.57 -14.87 19.81
C ALA A 26 -20.34 -14.99 18.29
N GLY A 27 -20.92 -14.06 17.54
CA GLY A 27 -20.72 -14.00 16.09
C GLY A 27 -19.23 -14.03 15.80
N ALA A 28 -18.83 -14.68 14.71
CA ALA A 28 -17.42 -14.67 14.28
C ALA A 28 -16.92 -13.21 14.29
N PRO A 29 -15.69 -12.96 14.76
CA PRO A 29 -15.12 -11.62 14.73
C PRO A 29 -15.15 -11.09 13.29
N ALA A 30 -15.49 -9.81 13.13
CA ALA A 30 -15.52 -9.17 11.82
C ALA A 30 -14.16 -9.30 11.13
N PRO A 31 -14.11 -9.44 9.79
CA PRO A 31 -12.87 -9.56 9.06
C PRO A 31 -12.01 -8.30 9.22
N LEU A 32 -10.69 -8.48 9.20
CA LEU A 32 -9.74 -7.37 9.18
C LEU A 32 -9.82 -6.68 7.80
N LYS A 33 -10.14 -5.40 7.81
CA LYS A 33 -10.22 -4.57 6.60
C LYS A 33 -8.86 -4.01 6.23
N VAL A 34 -8.37 -4.36 5.06
CA VAL A 34 -7.09 -3.87 4.53
C VAL A 34 -7.34 -3.03 3.27
N GLY A 35 -7.02 -1.75 3.32
CA GLY A 35 -7.11 -0.86 2.17
C GLY A 35 -5.93 -1.07 1.22
N VAL A 36 -6.21 -1.34 -0.06
CA VAL A 36 -5.22 -1.62 -1.09
C VAL A 36 -5.44 -0.72 -2.31
N ALA A 37 -4.41 -0.50 -3.12
CA ALA A 37 -4.61 0.11 -4.43
C ALA A 37 -5.11 -0.94 -5.43
N GLY A 38 -5.72 -0.49 -6.52
CA GLY A 38 -6.06 -1.35 -7.65
C GLY A 38 -4.82 -1.89 -8.37
N GLY A 39 -5.02 -2.81 -9.30
CA GLY A 39 -3.96 -3.37 -10.12
C GLY A 39 -3.06 -4.35 -9.38
N VAL A 40 -1.80 -3.99 -9.15
CA VAL A 40 -0.79 -4.88 -8.52
C VAL A 40 -1.19 -5.31 -7.11
N ASP A 41 -1.55 -4.34 -6.27
CA ASP A 41 -1.88 -4.64 -4.86
C ASP A 41 -3.13 -5.54 -4.76
N GLU A 42 -4.18 -5.22 -5.51
CA GLU A 42 -5.41 -6.01 -5.55
C GLU A 42 -5.12 -7.49 -5.85
N GLN A 43 -4.33 -7.76 -6.91
CA GLN A 43 -4.00 -9.12 -7.32
C GLN A 43 -3.14 -9.87 -6.28
N ILE A 44 -2.19 -9.19 -5.64
CA ILE A 44 -1.38 -9.80 -4.58
C ILE A 44 -2.26 -10.11 -3.36
N TRP A 45 -3.14 -9.18 -2.98
CA TRP A 45 -3.99 -9.34 -1.81
C TRP A 45 -5.07 -10.42 -1.99
N GLU A 46 -5.48 -10.76 -3.21
CA GLU A 46 -6.29 -11.97 -3.46
C GLU A 46 -5.60 -13.23 -2.95
N VAL A 47 -4.30 -13.37 -3.19
CA VAL A 47 -3.51 -14.52 -2.69
C VAL A 47 -3.31 -14.42 -1.17
N VAL A 48 -2.96 -13.23 -0.68
CA VAL A 48 -2.72 -12.98 0.77
C VAL A 48 -3.96 -13.35 1.60
N THR A 49 -5.16 -12.97 1.15
CA THR A 49 -6.40 -13.29 1.88
C THR A 49 -6.65 -14.80 1.97
N GLN A 50 -6.31 -15.55 0.90
CA GLN A 50 -6.41 -17.00 0.90
C GLN A 50 -5.42 -17.64 1.87
N VAL A 51 -4.17 -17.15 1.92
CA VAL A 51 -3.15 -17.62 2.87
C VAL A 51 -3.55 -17.28 4.31
N ALA A 52 -3.96 -16.04 4.58
CA ALA A 52 -4.41 -15.60 5.89
C ALA A 52 -5.56 -16.46 6.43
N LYS A 53 -6.53 -16.81 5.57
CA LYS A 53 -7.67 -17.66 5.92
C LYS A 53 -7.26 -19.07 6.33
N LYS A 54 -6.25 -19.67 5.67
CA LYS A 54 -5.70 -20.98 6.07
C LYS A 54 -5.11 -20.94 7.49
N ASP A 55 -4.54 -19.80 7.89
CA ASP A 55 -3.95 -19.56 9.22
C ASP A 55 -4.98 -19.02 10.23
N GLY A 56 -6.28 -19.06 9.90
CA GLY A 56 -7.35 -18.65 10.80
C GLY A 56 -7.49 -17.13 10.98
N LEU A 57 -6.98 -16.32 10.03
CA LEU A 57 -7.13 -14.87 10.02
C LEU A 57 -8.07 -14.49 8.88
N ASP A 58 -9.25 -13.97 9.23
CA ASP A 58 -10.20 -13.48 8.22
C ASP A 58 -9.83 -12.06 7.81
N VAL A 59 -9.58 -11.85 6.51
CA VAL A 59 -9.10 -10.59 5.92
C VAL A 59 -9.95 -10.24 4.72
N GLU A 60 -10.40 -8.99 4.70
CA GLU A 60 -11.11 -8.36 3.58
C GLU A 60 -10.18 -7.30 2.94
N ALA A 61 -9.71 -7.54 1.73
CA ALA A 61 -8.99 -6.53 0.95
C ALA A 61 -9.99 -5.59 0.28
N ILE A 62 -9.89 -4.29 0.59
CA ILE A 62 -10.79 -3.25 0.07
C ILE A 62 -10.00 -2.37 -0.90
N VAL A 63 -10.33 -2.45 -2.18
CA VAL A 63 -9.72 -1.60 -3.20
C VAL A 63 -10.19 -0.16 -3.03
N ILE A 64 -9.25 0.73 -2.77
CA ILE A 64 -9.51 2.17 -2.63
C ILE A 64 -9.02 2.86 -3.89
N SER A 65 -9.95 3.44 -4.62
CA SER A 65 -9.71 4.12 -5.88
C SER A 65 -10.13 5.59 -5.84
N GLY A 66 -9.77 6.34 -6.87
CA GLY A 66 -10.16 7.74 -6.99
C GLY A 66 -9.35 8.67 -6.09
N THR A 67 -10.03 9.62 -5.43
CA THR A 67 -9.43 10.64 -4.56
C THR A 67 -9.42 10.24 -3.08
N ALA A 68 -9.98 9.09 -2.73
CA ALA A 68 -9.99 8.59 -1.35
C ALA A 68 -8.57 8.27 -0.89
N SER A 69 -8.25 8.63 0.35
CA SER A 69 -6.93 8.38 0.95
C SER A 69 -6.96 7.13 1.84
N PRO A 70 -6.24 6.06 1.47
CA PRO A 70 -6.14 4.88 2.35
C PRO A 70 -5.52 5.21 3.71
N ASN A 71 -4.63 6.22 3.78
CA ASN A 71 -4.03 6.65 5.05
C ASN A 71 -5.03 7.37 5.94
N GLU A 72 -5.91 8.19 5.37
CA GLU A 72 -6.97 8.85 6.13
C GLU A 72 -7.97 7.82 6.68
N ALA A 73 -8.43 6.89 5.85
CA ALA A 73 -9.34 5.81 6.26
C ALA A 73 -8.71 4.93 7.37
N LEU A 74 -7.41 4.60 7.26
CA LEU A 74 -6.70 3.88 8.30
C LEU A 74 -6.59 4.68 9.60
N ASN A 75 -6.20 5.96 9.51
CA ASN A 75 -6.05 6.83 10.68
C ASN A 75 -7.38 7.02 11.42
N ASN A 76 -8.49 7.12 10.70
CA ASN A 76 -9.84 7.28 11.26
C ASN A 76 -10.43 5.97 11.81
N GLY A 77 -9.84 4.81 11.50
CA GLY A 77 -10.30 3.50 11.98
C GLY A 77 -11.29 2.79 11.07
N ASP A 78 -11.54 3.30 9.86
CA ASP A 78 -12.38 2.67 8.84
C ASP A 78 -11.70 1.40 8.29
N LEU A 79 -10.36 1.36 8.37
CA LEU A 79 -9.51 0.23 8.02
C LEU A 79 -8.71 -0.24 9.24
N ASN A 80 -8.29 -1.51 9.24
CA ASN A 80 -7.35 -2.06 10.22
C ASN A 80 -5.89 -1.88 9.76
N ALA A 81 -5.64 -2.02 8.46
CA ALA A 81 -4.34 -1.83 7.82
C ALA A 81 -4.52 -1.22 6.42
N ASN A 82 -3.43 -0.74 5.83
CA ASN A 82 -3.38 -0.51 4.39
C ASN A 82 -2.05 -1.03 3.79
N SER A 83 -2.06 -1.29 2.49
CA SER A 83 -0.88 -1.74 1.74
C SER A 83 -0.98 -1.18 0.32
N PHE A 84 -0.29 -0.05 0.07
CA PHE A 84 -0.29 0.65 -1.22
C PHE A 84 0.88 1.61 -1.36
N GLN A 85 1.65 1.82 -0.29
CA GLN A 85 2.63 2.89 -0.15
C GLN A 85 3.99 2.37 0.28
N HIS A 86 5.04 3.09 -0.09
CA HIS A 86 6.39 2.84 0.37
C HIS A 86 6.77 3.70 1.59
N ILE A 87 7.84 3.33 2.27
CA ILE A 87 8.31 3.99 3.51
C ILE A 87 8.49 5.51 3.36
N PRO A 88 9.18 6.05 2.34
CA PRO A 88 9.31 7.50 2.18
C PRO A 88 7.98 8.23 2.01
N TYR A 89 7.00 7.64 1.29
CA TYR A 89 5.66 8.21 1.16
C TYR A 89 4.93 8.24 2.51
N LEU A 90 4.93 7.12 3.25
CA LEU A 90 4.33 7.08 4.59
C LEU A 90 4.94 8.17 5.50
N ARG A 91 6.26 8.32 5.49
CA ARG A 91 6.96 9.32 6.31
C ARG A 91 6.51 10.74 5.97
N ASP A 92 6.37 11.05 4.68
CA ASP A 92 5.86 12.35 4.22
C ASP A 92 4.41 12.58 4.67
N GLN A 93 3.54 11.59 4.51
CA GLN A 93 2.14 11.67 4.93
C GLN A 93 1.98 11.85 6.45
N VAL A 94 2.76 11.12 7.25
CA VAL A 94 2.78 11.29 8.72
C VAL A 94 3.23 12.70 9.09
N LYS A 95 4.29 13.20 8.45
CA LYS A 95 4.82 14.55 8.71
C LYS A 95 3.85 15.66 8.30
N SER A 96 3.25 15.55 7.12
CA SER A 96 2.42 16.62 6.53
C SER A 96 0.98 16.61 7.04
N ARG A 97 0.42 15.43 7.35
CA ARG A 97 -0.97 15.25 7.76
C ARG A 97 -1.16 14.96 9.24
N GLY A 98 -0.08 14.63 9.96
CA GLY A 98 -0.15 14.29 11.38
C GLY A 98 -0.77 12.93 11.69
N TYR A 99 -0.83 12.03 10.71
CA TYR A 99 -1.39 10.68 10.88
C TYR A 99 -0.63 9.88 11.94
N LYS A 100 -1.36 9.06 12.71
CA LYS A 100 -0.82 8.14 13.72
C LYS A 100 -0.75 6.72 13.16
N ILE A 101 0.01 6.54 12.10
CA ILE A 101 0.19 5.28 11.39
C ILE A 101 1.68 4.94 11.25
N VAL A 102 2.00 3.66 11.25
CA VAL A 102 3.36 3.13 11.24
C VAL A 102 3.48 1.94 10.29
N ALA A 103 4.68 1.68 9.80
CA ALA A 103 4.98 0.46 9.05
C ALA A 103 4.94 -0.76 9.98
N ALA A 104 4.34 -1.85 9.51
CA ALA A 104 4.23 -3.12 10.20
C ALA A 104 5.06 -4.23 9.54
N GLY A 105 5.23 -4.20 8.22
CA GLY A 105 6.02 -5.19 7.48
C GLY A 105 6.26 -4.78 6.05
N ASP A 106 7.39 -5.22 5.50
CA ASP A 106 7.78 -4.99 4.11
C ASP A 106 6.99 -5.91 3.17
N THR A 107 6.73 -5.42 1.95
CA THR A 107 5.97 -6.15 0.94
C THR A 107 6.75 -6.35 -0.35
N TYR A 108 6.88 -5.35 -1.18
CA TYR A 108 7.57 -5.46 -2.46
C TYR A 108 8.23 -4.13 -2.85
N ILE A 109 9.15 -4.19 -3.82
CA ILE A 109 9.65 -3.04 -4.55
C ILE A 109 8.96 -2.97 -5.91
N SER A 110 8.50 -1.78 -6.27
CA SER A 110 7.85 -1.50 -7.54
C SER A 110 8.47 -0.27 -8.17
N PRO A 111 9.39 -0.46 -9.14
CA PRO A 111 10.08 0.66 -9.79
C PRO A 111 9.10 1.58 -10.51
N ILE A 112 9.30 2.90 -10.37
CA ILE A 112 8.61 3.89 -11.20
C ILE A 112 9.16 3.86 -12.62
N GLY A 113 8.30 4.08 -13.62
CA GLY A 113 8.71 4.16 -15.02
C GLY A 113 8.39 5.50 -15.65
N PHE A 114 9.21 5.91 -16.62
CA PHE A 114 8.82 6.91 -17.60
C PHE A 114 8.19 6.27 -18.80
N TYR A 115 7.10 6.84 -19.24
CA TYR A 115 6.31 6.36 -20.39
C TYR A 115 6.11 7.47 -21.41
N SER A 116 6.01 7.11 -22.68
CA SER A 116 5.71 8.06 -23.76
C SER A 116 4.89 7.36 -24.86
N LYS A 117 3.96 8.09 -25.46
CA LYS A 117 3.27 7.68 -26.69
C LYS A 117 4.04 8.10 -27.96
N LYS A 118 5.02 9.01 -27.82
CA LYS A 118 5.70 9.68 -28.93
C LYS A 118 7.17 9.23 -29.06
N TYR A 119 7.84 8.95 -27.95
CA TYR A 119 9.30 8.73 -27.91
C TYR A 119 9.63 7.36 -27.33
N LYS A 120 10.80 6.82 -27.71
CA LYS A 120 11.25 5.47 -27.31
C LYS A 120 12.33 5.47 -26.22
N SER A 121 12.90 6.63 -25.92
CA SER A 121 13.85 6.81 -24.79
C SER A 121 13.81 8.25 -24.29
N LEU A 122 14.31 8.48 -23.08
CA LEU A 122 14.43 9.84 -22.52
C LEU A 122 15.42 10.70 -23.33
N GLU A 123 16.45 10.09 -23.89
CA GLU A 123 17.44 10.78 -24.71
C GLU A 123 16.87 11.31 -26.03
N SER A 124 15.83 10.68 -26.55
CA SER A 124 15.16 11.09 -27.78
C SER A 124 14.15 12.24 -27.61
N LEU A 125 13.89 12.67 -26.39
CA LEU A 125 13.03 13.83 -26.12
C LEU A 125 13.60 15.11 -26.73
N PRO A 126 12.80 15.97 -27.38
CA PRO A 126 13.29 17.24 -27.96
C PRO A 126 13.60 18.27 -26.86
N VAL A 127 14.33 19.32 -27.27
CA VAL A 127 14.47 20.52 -26.44
C VAL A 127 13.11 21.14 -26.23
N GLY A 128 12.76 21.49 -24.97
CA GLY A 128 11.45 22.02 -24.59
C GLY A 128 10.36 20.97 -24.41
N ALA A 129 10.71 19.67 -24.39
CA ALA A 129 9.74 18.61 -24.14
C ALA A 129 8.98 18.81 -22.82
N THR A 130 7.70 18.51 -22.83
CA THR A 130 6.84 18.56 -21.65
C THR A 130 6.82 17.21 -20.95
N ILE A 131 7.19 17.19 -19.68
CA ILE A 131 7.28 15.99 -18.84
C ILE A 131 6.34 16.11 -17.64
N SER A 132 5.40 15.17 -17.51
CA SER A 132 4.59 15.04 -16.30
C SER A 132 5.37 14.26 -15.24
N ILE A 133 5.40 14.79 -14.00
CA ILE A 133 6.04 14.17 -12.85
C ILE A 133 5.08 14.14 -11.66
N PRO A 134 5.27 13.24 -10.69
CA PRO A 134 4.43 13.20 -9.48
C PRO A 134 4.47 14.50 -8.70
N ALA A 135 3.30 14.92 -8.18
CA ALA A 135 3.20 16.10 -7.32
C ALA A 135 3.59 15.80 -5.86
N ASP A 136 3.56 14.54 -5.41
CA ASP A 136 4.00 14.19 -4.07
C ASP A 136 5.54 14.17 -3.98
N PRO A 137 6.13 14.69 -2.87
CA PRO A 137 7.57 14.88 -2.76
C PRO A 137 8.38 13.60 -2.92
N SER A 138 7.87 12.47 -2.45
CA SER A 138 8.61 11.21 -2.46
C SER A 138 8.71 10.61 -3.87
N ASN A 139 7.62 10.59 -4.64
CA ASN A 139 7.64 10.08 -6.02
C ASN A 139 8.20 11.12 -7.01
N GLN A 140 8.05 12.43 -6.72
CA GLN A 140 8.75 13.47 -7.49
C GLN A 140 10.27 13.27 -7.42
N THR A 141 10.80 12.99 -6.23
CA THR A 141 12.21 12.65 -6.04
C THR A 141 12.63 11.50 -6.96
N ARG A 142 11.87 10.42 -7.03
CA ARG A 142 12.17 9.26 -7.90
C ARG A 142 12.27 9.66 -9.37
N ALA A 143 11.29 10.44 -9.84
CA ALA A 143 11.30 10.94 -11.22
C ALA A 143 12.52 11.81 -11.52
N LEU A 144 12.87 12.74 -10.63
CA LEU A 144 14.03 13.61 -10.79
C LEU A 144 15.35 12.84 -10.74
N VAL A 145 15.44 11.79 -9.92
CA VAL A 145 16.63 10.91 -9.88
C VAL A 145 16.82 10.19 -11.20
N ILE A 146 15.76 9.63 -11.80
CA ILE A 146 15.85 8.99 -13.12
C ILE A 146 16.34 10.00 -14.17
N LEU A 147 15.79 11.21 -14.22
CA LEU A 147 16.20 12.24 -15.17
C LEU A 147 17.66 12.67 -14.98
N ARG A 148 18.15 12.74 -13.73
CA ARG A 148 19.54 12.99 -13.38
C ARG A 148 20.45 11.88 -13.90
N ASP A 149 20.08 10.62 -13.65
CA ASP A 149 20.86 9.45 -14.02
C ASP A 149 20.98 9.30 -15.54
N HIS A 150 19.95 9.72 -16.27
CA HIS A 150 19.95 9.89 -17.73
C HIS A 150 20.59 11.21 -18.21
N LYS A 151 21.21 11.99 -17.31
CA LYS A 151 21.94 13.23 -17.63
C LYS A 151 21.10 14.32 -18.30
N LEU A 152 19.80 14.29 -18.10
CA LEU A 152 18.87 15.30 -18.62
C LEU A 152 18.79 16.54 -17.74
N ILE A 153 19.05 16.36 -16.44
CA ILE A 153 19.13 17.43 -15.44
C ILE A 153 20.29 17.17 -14.48
N THR A 154 20.65 18.19 -13.70
CA THR A 154 21.43 18.01 -12.48
C THR A 154 20.63 18.48 -11.28
N LEU A 155 20.82 17.83 -10.14
CA LEU A 155 20.23 18.21 -8.87
C LEU A 155 21.27 18.95 -8.01
N ARG A 156 20.80 19.55 -6.90
CA ARG A 156 21.66 20.25 -5.94
C ARG A 156 22.82 19.37 -5.46
N ASP A 157 23.94 19.99 -5.17
CA ASP A 157 25.11 19.30 -4.64
C ASP A 157 24.82 18.63 -3.29
N GLY A 158 25.45 17.49 -3.07
CA GLY A 158 25.27 16.70 -1.84
C GLY A 158 23.88 16.05 -1.69
N PHE A 159 23.04 16.06 -2.73
CA PHE A 159 21.78 15.33 -2.69
C PHE A 159 22.02 13.82 -2.71
N ASP A 160 21.52 13.15 -1.67
CA ASP A 160 21.51 11.69 -1.55
C ASP A 160 20.07 11.18 -1.74
N PRO A 161 19.78 10.38 -2.78
CA PRO A 161 18.45 9.87 -3.07
C PRO A 161 17.93 8.86 -2.04
N TYR A 162 18.80 8.30 -1.21
CA TYR A 162 18.42 7.31 -0.19
C TYR A 162 17.88 7.93 1.09
N THR A 163 18.31 9.15 1.39
CA THR A 163 18.00 9.82 2.67
C THR A 163 17.23 11.13 2.50
N GLY A 164 17.31 11.74 1.33
CA GLY A 164 16.74 13.04 1.03
C GLY A 164 15.52 13.00 0.11
N THR A 165 14.84 14.14 0.04
CA THR A 165 13.83 14.44 -0.99
C THR A 165 14.33 15.55 -1.90
N ALA A 166 13.96 15.50 -3.18
CA ALA A 166 14.23 16.55 -4.17
C ALA A 166 12.92 17.02 -4.79
N SER A 167 12.87 18.30 -5.11
CA SER A 167 11.78 18.95 -5.82
C SER A 167 12.33 19.66 -7.07
N LEU A 168 11.46 20.25 -7.87
CA LEU A 168 11.87 21.07 -9.02
C LEU A 168 12.80 22.25 -8.62
N GLN A 169 12.71 22.73 -7.38
CA GLN A 169 13.58 23.77 -6.85
C GLN A 169 15.03 23.31 -6.66
N ASP A 170 15.24 21.99 -6.57
CA ASP A 170 16.57 21.40 -6.44
C ASP A 170 17.26 21.15 -7.79
N VAL A 171 16.60 21.39 -8.92
CA VAL A 171 17.16 21.29 -10.25
C VAL A 171 18.14 22.46 -10.48
N ARG A 172 19.43 22.15 -10.70
CA ARG A 172 20.48 23.13 -10.94
C ARG A 172 20.78 23.38 -12.42
N SER A 173 20.60 22.35 -13.24
CA SER A 173 20.78 22.43 -14.67
C SER A 173 19.69 21.67 -15.41
N ASN A 174 19.19 22.27 -16.46
CA ASN A 174 18.19 21.69 -17.37
C ASN A 174 18.57 22.10 -18.82
N PRO A 175 19.63 21.51 -19.39
CA PRO A 175 20.18 21.94 -20.67
C PRO A 175 19.20 21.75 -21.84
N ARG A 176 18.25 20.79 -21.71
CA ARG A 176 17.22 20.57 -22.73
C ARG A 176 15.98 21.45 -22.54
N LYS A 177 15.96 22.33 -21.54
CA LYS A 177 14.82 23.22 -21.24
C LYS A 177 13.52 22.45 -21.12
N LEU A 178 13.55 21.29 -20.47
CA LEU A 178 12.37 20.46 -20.22
C LEU A 178 11.33 21.26 -19.42
N ASN A 179 10.08 21.16 -19.82
CA ASN A 179 8.94 21.78 -19.12
C ASN A 179 8.32 20.73 -18.20
N PHE A 180 8.26 21.00 -16.91
CA PHE A 180 7.72 20.06 -15.93
C PHE A 180 6.28 20.42 -15.57
N VAL A 181 5.41 19.39 -15.54
CA VAL A 181 4.01 19.48 -15.08
C VAL A 181 3.86 18.53 -13.91
N GLU A 182 3.63 19.08 -12.72
CA GLU A 182 3.33 18.30 -11.54
C GLU A 182 1.87 17.84 -11.56
N ALA A 183 1.64 16.55 -11.42
CA ALA A 183 0.30 15.99 -11.49
C ALA A 183 0.09 14.91 -10.41
N ALA A 184 -1.16 14.79 -9.95
CA ALA A 184 -1.57 13.67 -9.12
C ALA A 184 -1.47 12.34 -9.91
N PRO A 185 -1.20 11.20 -9.26
CA PRO A 185 -0.95 9.94 -9.95
C PRO A 185 -2.03 9.55 -10.97
N LEU A 186 -3.31 9.66 -10.63
CA LEU A 186 -4.42 9.33 -11.54
C LEU A 186 -4.49 10.23 -12.78
N VAL A 187 -4.00 11.46 -12.70
CA VAL A 187 -3.96 12.40 -13.83
C VAL A 187 -2.82 12.04 -14.78
N GLN A 188 -1.69 11.57 -14.26
CA GLN A 188 -0.49 11.28 -15.05
C GLN A 188 -0.72 10.23 -16.15
N ALA A 189 -1.37 9.11 -15.82
CA ALA A 189 -1.66 8.08 -16.81
C ALA A 189 -2.62 8.56 -17.90
N ARG A 190 -3.62 9.37 -17.52
CA ARG A 190 -4.61 9.94 -18.46
C ARG A 190 -4.04 11.01 -19.35
N SER A 191 -3.12 11.84 -18.84
CA SER A 191 -2.50 12.93 -19.58
C SER A 191 -1.34 12.48 -20.48
N LEU A 192 -0.97 11.19 -20.47
CA LEU A 192 0.13 10.66 -21.25
C LEU A 192 0.06 10.99 -22.77
N PRO A 193 -1.11 11.05 -23.43
CA PRO A 193 -1.20 11.51 -24.82
C PRO A 193 -0.85 13.00 -25.02
N ASP A 194 -1.05 13.84 -24.00
CA ASP A 194 -0.94 15.29 -24.08
C ASP A 194 0.47 15.80 -23.77
N VAL A 195 1.32 14.96 -23.13
CA VAL A 195 2.69 15.28 -22.78
C VAL A 195 3.69 14.50 -23.65
N ASP A 196 4.98 14.84 -23.56
CA ASP A 196 6.00 14.11 -24.29
C ASP A 196 6.48 12.87 -23.52
N ALA A 197 6.49 12.94 -22.20
CA ALA A 197 6.71 11.79 -21.33
C ALA A 197 6.05 12.01 -19.97
N ALA A 198 5.77 10.93 -19.25
CA ALA A 198 5.26 10.97 -17.88
C ALA A 198 5.96 9.95 -16.99
N ALA A 199 6.35 10.36 -15.78
CA ALA A 199 6.81 9.46 -14.73
C ALA A 199 5.61 8.93 -13.97
N ILE A 200 5.28 7.64 -14.09
CA ILE A 200 4.07 7.06 -13.53
C ILE A 200 4.44 5.95 -12.56
N VAL A 201 3.91 6.00 -11.34
CA VAL A 201 4.08 4.94 -10.34
C VAL A 201 3.41 3.65 -10.80
N ASN A 202 4.00 2.51 -10.43
CA ASN A 202 3.68 1.22 -11.06
C ASN A 202 2.21 0.78 -10.90
N ASN A 203 1.59 1.01 -9.74
CA ASN A 203 0.17 0.65 -9.53
C ASN A 203 -0.74 1.43 -10.49
N VAL A 204 -0.53 2.74 -10.65
CA VAL A 204 -1.29 3.58 -11.59
C VAL A 204 -1.00 3.21 -13.04
N ALA A 205 0.26 2.87 -13.36
CA ALA A 205 0.63 2.41 -14.69
C ALA A 205 -0.06 1.08 -15.02
N SER A 206 -0.06 0.11 -14.08
CA SER A 206 -0.69 -1.21 -14.28
C SER A 206 -2.20 -1.12 -14.45
N GLU A 207 -2.89 -0.24 -13.70
CA GLU A 207 -4.32 0.05 -13.91
C GLU A 207 -4.61 0.61 -15.32
N ALA A 208 -3.65 1.35 -15.89
CA ALA A 208 -3.73 1.85 -17.26
C ALA A 208 -3.22 0.83 -18.32
N GLY A 209 -2.90 -0.40 -17.92
CA GLY A 209 -2.36 -1.45 -18.81
C GLY A 209 -0.92 -1.24 -19.23
N LEU A 210 -0.17 -0.39 -18.55
CA LEU A 210 1.24 -0.08 -18.81
C LEU A 210 2.14 -0.83 -17.82
N TYR A 211 3.22 -1.42 -18.32
CA TYR A 211 4.21 -2.15 -17.52
C TYR A 211 5.59 -1.58 -17.77
N ALA A 212 6.31 -1.19 -16.71
CA ALA A 212 7.60 -0.51 -16.83
C ALA A 212 8.63 -1.33 -17.63
N THR A 213 8.64 -2.64 -17.48
CA THR A 213 9.53 -3.56 -18.19
C THR A 213 9.21 -3.72 -19.69
N ARG A 214 7.99 -3.44 -20.12
CA ARG A 214 7.52 -3.60 -21.51
C ARG A 214 7.38 -2.25 -22.23
N ASP A 215 6.79 -1.25 -21.55
CA ASP A 215 6.31 -0.01 -22.14
C ASP A 215 7.12 1.20 -21.67
N GLY A 216 7.97 1.03 -20.65
CA GLY A 216 8.79 2.11 -20.10
C GLY A 216 9.89 2.54 -21.06
N ILE A 217 10.05 3.84 -21.25
CA ILE A 217 11.17 4.44 -21.98
C ILE A 217 12.38 4.69 -21.08
N ALA A 218 12.19 4.66 -19.77
CA ALA A 218 13.20 4.56 -18.73
C ALA A 218 12.55 3.99 -17.47
N VAL A 219 13.31 3.28 -16.66
CA VAL A 219 12.83 2.62 -15.45
C VAL A 219 13.79 2.90 -14.30
N GLU A 220 13.24 3.11 -13.10
CA GLU A 220 14.00 3.26 -11.87
C GLU A 220 14.90 2.05 -11.60
N GLN A 221 16.08 2.30 -11.08
CA GLN A 221 17.03 1.26 -10.70
C GLN A 221 16.46 0.40 -9.56
N ARG A 222 16.64 -0.92 -9.65
CA ARG A 222 16.05 -1.89 -8.70
C ARG A 222 16.93 -2.16 -7.50
N GLU A 223 18.25 -2.18 -7.73
CA GLU A 223 19.23 -2.45 -6.70
C GLU A 223 19.33 -1.28 -5.71
N HIS A 224 19.44 -1.61 -4.42
CA HIS A 224 19.48 -0.62 -3.34
C HIS A 224 18.33 0.39 -3.36
N ASN A 225 17.14 -0.02 -3.82
CA ASN A 225 15.99 0.85 -3.93
C ASN A 225 15.35 1.10 -2.54
N PRO A 226 15.28 2.35 -2.04
CA PRO A 226 14.75 2.65 -0.72
C PRO A 226 13.22 2.66 -0.66
N TYR A 227 12.54 2.48 -1.80
CA TYR A 227 11.09 2.62 -1.93
C TYR A 227 10.39 1.26 -1.76
N VAL A 228 10.72 0.56 -0.68
CA VAL A 228 10.02 -0.67 -0.27
C VAL A 228 8.59 -0.33 0.12
N ASN A 229 7.63 -1.00 -0.51
CA ASN A 229 6.23 -0.92 -0.12
C ASN A 229 5.97 -1.71 1.17
N ILE A 230 4.94 -1.33 1.90
CA ILE A 230 4.71 -1.80 3.26
C ILE A 230 3.23 -2.08 3.53
N ILE A 231 3.00 -2.91 4.53
CA ILE A 231 1.75 -2.91 5.30
C ILE A 231 1.89 -1.84 6.38
N ALA A 232 0.93 -0.92 6.46
CA ALA A 232 0.85 0.07 7.51
C ALA A 232 -0.36 -0.17 8.41
N VAL A 233 -0.20 0.12 9.71
CA VAL A 233 -1.24 -0.01 10.73
C VAL A 233 -1.29 1.27 11.58
N ARG A 234 -2.36 1.48 12.35
CA ARG A 234 -2.35 2.57 13.34
C ARG A 234 -1.28 2.30 14.40
N GLU A 235 -0.67 3.35 14.91
CA GLU A 235 0.36 3.26 15.94
C GLU A 235 -0.11 2.49 17.19
N GLN A 236 -1.37 2.70 17.59
CA GLN A 236 -2.00 1.99 18.71
C GLN A 236 -2.17 0.49 18.47
N ASP A 237 -2.28 0.06 17.22
CA ASP A 237 -2.49 -1.35 16.83
C ASP A 237 -1.17 -2.09 16.54
N ARG A 238 -0.03 -1.40 16.61
CA ARG A 238 1.30 -1.97 16.28
C ARG A 238 1.56 -3.34 16.91
N ASN A 239 1.16 -3.49 18.16
CA ASN A 239 1.38 -4.70 18.95
C ASN A 239 0.15 -5.62 19.03
N ALA A 240 -0.88 -5.38 18.22
CA ALA A 240 -2.07 -6.22 18.20
C ALA A 240 -1.71 -7.64 17.71
N PRO A 241 -2.27 -8.71 18.29
CA PRO A 241 -1.92 -10.10 17.97
C PRO A 241 -2.16 -10.50 16.51
N TRP A 242 -3.01 -9.78 15.80
CA TRP A 242 -3.30 -10.03 14.39
C TRP A 242 -2.22 -9.44 13.44
N VAL A 243 -1.48 -8.42 13.86
CA VAL A 243 -0.47 -7.76 13.01
C VAL A 243 0.62 -8.72 12.54
N PRO A 244 1.33 -9.45 13.42
CA PRO A 244 2.35 -10.39 12.96
C PRO A 244 1.77 -11.53 12.11
N LYS A 245 0.52 -11.94 12.33
CA LYS A 245 -0.15 -12.94 11.50
C LYS A 245 -0.42 -12.42 10.09
N LEU A 246 -0.90 -11.17 9.97
CA LEU A 246 -1.14 -10.52 8.69
C LEU A 246 0.17 -10.36 7.90
N VAL A 247 1.23 -9.87 8.55
CA VAL A 247 2.56 -9.72 7.92
C VAL A 247 3.09 -11.09 7.46
N LYS A 248 2.99 -12.13 8.30
CA LYS A 248 3.41 -13.48 7.94
C LYS A 248 2.63 -14.04 6.74
N ALA A 249 1.30 -13.81 6.68
CA ALA A 249 0.50 -14.24 5.54
C ALA A 249 0.97 -13.57 4.24
N TYR A 250 1.25 -12.27 4.27
CA TYR A 250 1.82 -11.56 3.14
C TYR A 250 3.21 -12.08 2.75
N GLN A 251 4.08 -12.30 3.73
CA GLN A 251 5.47 -12.73 3.54
C GLN A 251 5.60 -14.26 3.38
N SER A 252 4.55 -14.92 2.95
CA SER A 252 4.56 -16.37 2.68
C SER A 252 5.27 -16.71 1.37
N GLU A 253 5.69 -17.97 1.25
CA GLU A 253 6.30 -18.47 0.02
C GLU A 253 5.29 -18.51 -1.15
N GLU A 254 3.99 -18.73 -0.87
CA GLU A 254 2.93 -18.69 -1.88
C GLU A 254 2.80 -17.30 -2.51
N VAL A 255 2.83 -16.24 -1.67
CA VAL A 255 2.78 -14.85 -2.16
C VAL A 255 4.07 -14.49 -2.89
N ARG A 256 5.23 -14.90 -2.38
CA ARG A 256 6.53 -14.68 -3.04
C ARG A 256 6.54 -15.30 -4.44
N HIS A 257 6.13 -16.55 -4.55
CA HIS A 257 6.06 -17.26 -5.82
C HIS A 257 5.09 -16.60 -6.79
N PHE A 258 3.91 -16.20 -6.32
CA PHE A 258 2.94 -15.46 -7.14
C PHE A 258 3.54 -14.18 -7.70
N ILE A 259 4.17 -13.34 -6.85
CA ILE A 259 4.80 -12.09 -7.29
C ILE A 259 5.86 -12.36 -8.36
N GLN A 260 6.74 -13.33 -8.15
CA GLN A 260 7.84 -13.64 -9.06
C GLN A 260 7.37 -14.14 -10.43
N THR A 261 6.30 -14.93 -10.46
CA THR A 261 5.81 -15.56 -11.70
C THR A 261 4.79 -14.71 -12.44
N HIS A 262 3.99 -13.92 -11.72
CA HIS A 262 2.89 -13.17 -12.33
C HIS A 262 3.31 -11.83 -12.93
N PHE A 263 4.20 -11.11 -12.29
CA PHE A 263 4.55 -9.73 -12.68
C PHE A 263 5.81 -9.60 -13.54
N ASN A 264 6.42 -10.72 -13.99
CA ASN A 264 7.57 -10.72 -14.90
C ASN A 264 8.67 -9.73 -14.51
N GLY A 265 8.95 -9.58 -13.20
CA GLY A 265 9.96 -8.70 -12.65
C GLY A 265 9.60 -7.22 -12.61
N SER A 266 8.37 -6.81 -12.94
CA SER A 266 7.90 -5.44 -12.69
C SER A 266 7.59 -5.16 -11.22
N VAL A 267 7.44 -6.23 -10.43
CA VAL A 267 7.27 -6.22 -8.98
C VAL A 267 8.24 -7.24 -8.38
N ILE A 268 8.95 -6.87 -7.31
CA ILE A 268 10.01 -7.66 -6.70
C ILE A 268 9.69 -7.85 -5.22
N PRO A 269 9.55 -9.09 -4.71
CA PRO A 269 9.38 -9.31 -3.27
C PRO A 269 10.52 -8.68 -2.47
N ALA A 270 10.19 -7.99 -1.38
CA ALA A 270 11.15 -7.32 -0.50
C ALA A 270 11.21 -7.98 0.90
N PHE A 271 10.87 -9.26 1.00
CA PHE A 271 10.83 -10.04 2.23
C PHE A 271 11.45 -11.42 2.05
#